data_d436a952d9e808c633cba22812605072
#
_entry.id   d436a952d9e808c633cba22812605072
#
_cell.length_a   1.000
_cell.length_b   1.000
_cell.length_c   1.000
_cell.angle_alpha   90.00
_cell.angle_beta   90.00
_cell.angle_gamma   90.00
#
_symmetry.space_group_name_H-M   'P 1'
#
loop_
_entity.id
_entity.type
_entity.pdbx_description
1 polymer ?
#
loop_
_entity_poly.entity_id
_entity_poly.type
_entity_poly.pdbx_seq_one_letter_code
_entity_poly.pdbx_strand_id
1 'polypeptide(L)' 'MIRYRLKELIAEKQFKEQRRITLEEVAKATGVHRTTLSKLSNQIGYNTTTDVLDKLCAYFKVEIGDVVNYVDGTSISEEE' A
#
# COMPACT_ATOMS: atom_id res chain seq x y z
N MET A 1 6.34 -0.56 14.34
CA MET A 1 5.27 0.13 13.60
C MET A 1 5.21 -0.41 12.19
N ILE A 2 4.01 -0.69 11.71
CA ILE A 2 3.82 -1.26 10.37
C ILE A 2 3.68 -0.13 9.35
N ARG A 3 4.44 -0.22 8.28
CA ARG A 3 4.39 0.75 7.19
C ARG A 3 3.90 0.03 5.93
N TYR A 4 2.97 0.66 5.23
CA TYR A 4 2.46 0.12 3.97
C TYR A 4 3.13 0.82 2.81
N ARG A 5 3.51 0.04 1.80
CA ARG A 5 4.25 0.56 0.65
C ARG A 5 3.34 0.74 -0.58
N LEU A 6 2.09 1.06 -0.35
CA LEU A 6 1.13 1.17 -1.45
C LEU A 6 1.52 2.24 -2.47
N LYS A 7 1.99 3.40 -2.00
CA LYS A 7 2.40 4.46 -2.92
C LYS A 7 3.53 4.01 -3.83
N GLU A 8 4.51 3.32 -3.27
CA GLU A 8 5.64 2.83 -4.04
C GLU A 8 5.21 1.79 -5.06
N LEU A 9 4.30 0.89 -4.66
CA LEU A 9 3.81 -0.14 -5.58
C LEU A 9 3.03 0.47 -6.73
N ILE A 10 2.21 1.48 -6.44
CA ILE A 10 1.48 2.18 -7.49
C ILE A 10 2.45 2.89 -8.43
N ALA A 11 3.47 3.55 -7.89
CA ALA A 11 4.45 4.24 -8.70
C ALA A 11 5.20 3.28 -9.61
N GLU A 12 5.58 2.11 -9.09
CA GLU A 12 6.28 1.10 -9.89
C GLU A 12 5.39 0.57 -11.01
N LYS A 13 4.11 0.34 -10.69
CA LYS A 13 3.18 -0.16 -11.70
C LYS A 13 2.94 0.88 -12.78
N GLN A 14 2.82 2.16 -12.41
CA GLN A 14 2.69 3.24 -13.37
C GLN A 14 3.89 3.30 -14.31
N PHE A 15 5.08 3.12 -13.75
CA PHE A 15 6.29 3.13 -14.55
C PHE A 15 6.33 1.96 -15.54
N LYS A 16 5.98 0.77 -15.07
CA LYS A 16 6.00 -0.42 -15.92
C LYS A 16 4.97 -0.34 -17.04
N GLU A 17 3.78 0.16 -16.73
CA GLU A 17 2.68 0.18 -17.70
C GLU A 17 2.62 1.47 -18.50
N GLN A 18 3.47 2.44 -18.16
CA GLN A 18 3.54 3.73 -18.86
C GLN A 18 2.18 4.42 -18.90
N ARG A 19 1.46 4.40 -17.79
CA ARG A 19 0.17 5.07 -17.67
C ARG A 19 -0.09 5.40 -16.20
N ARG A 20 -0.98 6.37 -15.98
CA ARG A 20 -1.36 6.76 -14.63
C ARG A 20 -2.29 5.71 -14.02
N ILE A 21 -2.05 5.40 -12.76
CA ILE A 21 -2.89 4.47 -12.01
C ILE A 21 -3.42 5.20 -10.79
N THR A 22 -4.76 5.27 -10.67
CA THR A 22 -5.40 5.99 -9.57
C THR A 22 -5.85 5.02 -8.49
N LEU A 23 -6.11 5.55 -7.30
CA LEU A 23 -6.65 4.74 -6.21
C LEU A 23 -8.02 4.16 -6.59
N GLU A 24 -8.79 4.90 -7.39
CA GLU A 24 -10.07 4.37 -7.85
C GLU A 24 -9.91 3.13 -8.70
N GLU A 25 -8.92 3.13 -9.58
CA GLU A 25 -8.65 1.95 -10.40
C GLU A 25 -8.26 0.77 -9.53
N VAL A 26 -7.39 1.00 -8.56
CA VAL A 26 -6.97 -0.07 -7.64
C VAL A 26 -8.17 -0.58 -6.84
N ALA A 27 -9.01 0.33 -6.37
CA ALA A 27 -10.20 -0.03 -5.61
C ALA A 27 -11.13 -0.92 -6.43
N LYS A 28 -11.36 -0.57 -7.69
CA LYS A 28 -12.23 -1.37 -8.56
C LYS A 28 -11.64 -2.74 -8.85
N ALA A 29 -10.34 -2.79 -9.07
CA ALA A 29 -9.67 -4.03 -9.43
C ALA A 29 -9.57 -4.99 -8.25
N THR A 30 -9.37 -4.47 -7.04
CA THR A 30 -9.17 -5.29 -5.85
C THR A 30 -10.44 -5.53 -5.05
N GLY A 31 -11.43 -4.65 -5.20
CA GLY A 31 -12.61 -4.69 -4.35
C GLY A 31 -12.39 -4.04 -2.99
N VAL A 32 -11.23 -3.42 -2.78
CA VAL A 32 -10.92 -2.72 -1.54
C VAL A 32 -11.44 -1.29 -1.65
N HIS A 33 -12.08 -0.81 -0.59
CA HIS A 33 -12.66 0.52 -0.60
C HIS A 33 -11.59 1.59 -0.81
N ARG A 34 -11.91 2.60 -1.62
CA ARG A 34 -10.96 3.69 -1.90
C ARG A 34 -10.49 4.40 -0.63
N THR A 35 -11.39 4.58 0.33
CA THR A 35 -11.05 5.20 1.59
C THR A 35 -9.98 4.41 2.34
N THR A 36 -10.12 3.08 2.34
CA THR A 36 -9.12 2.21 2.96
C THR A 36 -7.76 2.35 2.28
N LEU A 37 -7.75 2.38 0.95
CA LEU A 37 -6.52 2.54 0.20
C LEU A 37 -5.85 3.88 0.49
N SER A 38 -6.65 4.94 0.60
CA SER A 38 -6.14 6.26 0.93
C SER A 38 -5.47 6.27 2.31
N LYS A 39 -6.11 5.62 3.28
CA LYS A 39 -5.55 5.55 4.63
C LYS A 39 -4.28 4.72 4.67
N LEU A 40 -4.23 3.63 3.93
CA LEU A 40 -3.01 2.82 3.84
C LEU A 40 -1.86 3.63 3.25
N SER A 41 -2.17 4.50 2.29
CA SER A 41 -1.15 5.32 1.63
C SER A 41 -0.63 6.45 2.53
N ASN A 42 -1.47 6.96 3.40
CA ASN A 42 -1.17 8.21 4.11
C ASN A 42 -1.00 8.08 5.62
N GLN A 43 -1.37 6.95 6.21
CA GLN A 43 -1.30 6.79 7.66
C GLN A 43 -0.43 5.61 8.04
N ILE A 44 0.70 5.91 8.67
CA ILE A 44 1.60 4.87 9.17
C ILE A 44 0.90 4.21 10.36
N GLY A 45 0.92 2.88 10.37
CA GLY A 45 0.33 2.14 11.48
C GLY A 45 -1.17 1.97 11.41
N TYR A 46 -1.78 2.33 10.29
CA TYR A 46 -3.21 2.14 10.12
C TYR A 46 -3.55 0.65 10.18
N ASN A 47 -4.58 0.31 10.94
CA ASN A 47 -5.00 -1.09 11.05
C ASN A 47 -5.82 -1.50 9.83
N THR A 48 -5.42 -2.63 9.25
CA THR A 48 -6.18 -3.20 8.14
C THR A 48 -6.26 -4.72 8.36
N THR A 49 -6.97 -5.41 7.47
CA THR A 49 -7.13 -6.85 7.60
C THR A 49 -6.18 -7.57 6.64
N THR A 50 -5.91 -8.84 6.96
CA THR A 50 -5.10 -9.65 6.07
C THR A 50 -5.80 -9.88 4.73
N ASP A 51 -7.13 -9.81 4.71
CA ASP A 51 -7.88 -9.92 3.47
C ASP A 51 -7.54 -8.79 2.51
N VAL A 52 -7.43 -7.57 3.03
CA VAL A 52 -7.05 -6.41 2.21
C VAL A 52 -5.62 -6.60 1.68
N LEU A 53 -4.71 -7.05 2.55
CA LEU A 53 -3.32 -7.27 2.14
C LEU A 53 -3.22 -8.36 1.09
N ASP A 54 -4.02 -9.41 1.23
CA ASP A 54 -4.06 -10.50 0.27
C ASP A 54 -4.46 -9.98 -1.12
N LYS A 55 -5.50 -9.16 -1.15
CA LYS A 55 -5.97 -8.59 -2.41
C LYS A 55 -4.94 -7.68 -3.07
N LEU A 56 -4.22 -6.90 -2.25
CA LEU A 56 -3.18 -6.04 -2.78
C LEU A 56 -2.01 -6.86 -3.33
N CYS A 57 -1.61 -7.91 -2.63
CA CYS A 57 -0.55 -8.79 -3.13
C CYS A 57 -0.94 -9.41 -4.47
N ALA A 58 -2.18 -9.86 -4.59
CA ALA A 58 -2.66 -10.46 -5.83
C ALA A 58 -2.70 -9.44 -6.97
N TYR A 59 -3.17 -8.24 -6.68
CA TYR A 59 -3.29 -7.20 -7.69
C TYR A 59 -1.91 -6.76 -8.22
N PHE A 60 -0.97 -6.51 -7.32
CA PHE A 60 0.37 -6.06 -7.71
C PHE A 60 1.30 -7.22 -8.06
N LYS A 61 0.87 -8.46 -7.80
CA LYS A 61 1.66 -9.67 -8.06
C LYS A 61 2.98 -9.62 -7.31
N VAL A 62 2.89 -9.35 -6.03
CA VAL A 62 4.05 -9.23 -5.14
C VAL A 62 3.81 -10.05 -3.87
N GLU A 63 4.86 -10.21 -3.09
CA GLU A 63 4.78 -10.90 -1.81
C GLU A 63 4.42 -9.90 -0.71
N ILE A 64 3.98 -10.44 0.43
CA ILE A 64 3.55 -9.59 1.55
C ILE A 64 4.66 -8.65 2.01
N GLY A 65 5.91 -9.08 1.93
CA GLY A 65 7.05 -8.25 2.31
C GLY A 65 7.24 -7.04 1.41
N ASP A 66 6.65 -7.06 0.23
CA ASP A 66 6.70 -5.92 -0.69
C ASP A 66 5.58 -4.91 -0.41
N VAL A 67 4.54 -5.34 0.30
CA VAL A 67 3.40 -4.48 0.62
C VAL A 67 3.58 -3.81 1.97
N VAL A 68 4.10 -4.53 2.95
CA VAL A 68 4.27 -4.03 4.31
C VAL A 68 5.69 -4.28 4.78
N ASN A 69 6.16 -3.40 5.66
CA ASN A 69 7.39 -3.67 6.38
C ASN A 69 7.30 -3.06 7.77
N TYR A 70 8.17 -3.54 8.64
CA TYR A 70 8.22 -3.04 10.00
C TYR A 70 9.24 -1.91 10.10
N VAL A 71 8.83 -0.81 10.72
CA VAL A 71 9.69 0.34 10.92
C VAL A 71 9.85 0.55 12.41
N ASP A 72 11.09 0.72 12.86
CA ASP A 72 11.38 1.02 14.25
C ASP A 72 10.83 2.42 14.56
N GLY A 73 9.96 2.50 15.57
CA GLY A 73 9.36 3.76 15.96
C GLY A 73 10.39 4.81 16.36
N THR A 74 11.53 4.36 16.89
CA THR A 74 12.61 5.27 17.28
C THR A 74 13.17 5.98 16.05
N SER A 75 13.33 5.26 14.95
CA SER A 75 13.82 5.86 13.71
C SER A 75 12.88 6.94 13.20
N ILE A 76 11.59 6.68 13.29
CA ILE A 76 10.59 7.65 12.85
C ILE A 76 10.64 8.89 13.71
N SER A 77 10.76 8.70 15.04
CA SER A 77 10.83 9.82 15.96
C SER A 77 12.01 10.73 15.70
N GLU A 78 13.13 10.14 15.32
CA GLU A 78 14.34 10.90 15.08
C GLU A 78 14.25 11.79 13.86
N GLU A 79 13.38 11.46 12.93
CA GLU A 79 13.23 12.24 11.72
C GLU A 79 12.38 13.49 11.91
N GLU A 80 11.70 13.55 13.01
CA GLU A 80 10.87 14.71 13.31
C GLU A 80 11.70 15.85 13.85
#